data_bad3914320dc47e82b03cc7e28d09001
#
_entry.id   bad3914320dc47e82b03cc7e28d09001
#
_cell.length_a   1.000
_cell.length_b   1.000
_cell.length_c   1.000
_cell.angle_alpha   90.00
_cell.angle_beta   90.00
_cell.angle_gamma   90.00
#
_symmetry.space_group_name_H-M   'P 1'
#
loop_
_entity.id
_entity.type
_entity.pdbx_description
1 polymer ?
#
loop_
_entity_poly.entity_id
_entity_poly.type
_entity_poly.pdbx_seq_one_letter_code
_entity_poly.pdbx_strand_id
1 'polypeptide(L)'
;MNFIESLKSAIQSLKGNKMRSFLTMLGIIIGISSVITMSAIGKGGQENITGNLKEGGYGKFTISVDKQDEEFRWKYLLDDSIIEKIRESGKFKAVSPKISSNFAVKIGERKEMMFLSVTTPDFEEIDKINIVYGRNILPFEYESGEKVITIDQLTARALFTNEKNAVGQTVELSQGRRGNDITYKIVGVYKNPLEQMIKIMGGRRIPRFVRMPLNTYDKLFDLQSGGYTSLIVEGKDPEKLAESMTDAKKLMADITGIEELYEVNAESNAAASFDNILSTLNIFVTFVAGISLFVGGIGVMNIMLVSVIERTKEIGIRKAIGATNGDIMIQFLMESIILTGLGGILGIIIGILLGLGIGFVVKIPPIFSTISIISSLIVSTVIGIVFGVTPA
;
A
#
# COMPACT_ATOMS: atom_id res chain seq x y z
N MET A 1 36.23 -32.95 14.57
CA MET A 1 34.97 -33.23 15.32
C MET A 1 33.79 -33.29 14.34
N ASN A 2 32.97 -34.35 14.42
CA ASN A 2 31.82 -34.46 13.52
C ASN A 2 30.71 -33.46 13.92
N PHE A 3 30.09 -32.81 12.94
CA PHE A 3 28.97 -31.88 13.14
C PHE A 3 27.87 -32.46 14.06
N ILE A 4 27.61 -33.77 13.95
CA ILE A 4 26.63 -34.51 14.77
C ILE A 4 27.01 -34.51 16.24
N GLU A 5 28.30 -34.64 16.59
CA GLU A 5 28.81 -34.61 17.98
C GLU A 5 28.66 -33.20 18.57
N SER A 6 28.95 -32.16 17.79
CA SER A 6 28.75 -30.75 18.20
C SER A 6 27.26 -30.45 18.43
N LEU A 7 26.37 -30.94 17.56
CA LEU A 7 24.91 -30.80 17.74
C LEU A 7 24.43 -31.51 19.04
N LYS A 8 24.93 -32.73 19.30
CA LYS A 8 24.57 -33.48 20.49
C LYS A 8 25.08 -32.82 21.78
N SER A 9 26.29 -32.27 21.74
CA SER A 9 26.88 -31.50 22.85
C SER A 9 26.09 -30.22 23.14
N ALA A 10 25.70 -29.44 22.07
CA ALA A 10 24.88 -28.24 22.20
C ALA A 10 23.50 -28.54 22.82
N ILE A 11 22.84 -29.61 22.37
CA ILE A 11 21.54 -30.03 22.94
C ILE A 11 21.70 -30.48 24.42
N GLN A 12 22.78 -31.12 24.76
CA GLN A 12 23.06 -31.51 26.15
C GLN A 12 23.30 -30.30 27.05
N SER A 13 24.04 -29.28 26.58
CA SER A 13 24.27 -28.03 27.30
C SER A 13 22.97 -27.29 27.56
N LEU A 14 22.05 -27.26 26.56
CA LEU A 14 20.71 -26.67 26.69
C LEU A 14 19.88 -27.37 27.78
N LYS A 15 19.99 -28.70 27.91
CA LYS A 15 19.27 -29.48 28.93
C LYS A 15 19.81 -29.28 30.34
N GLY A 16 21.09 -28.95 30.49
CA GLY A 16 21.74 -28.75 31.81
C GLY A 16 21.25 -27.48 32.53
N ASN A 17 20.98 -26.38 31.78
CA ASN A 17 20.58 -25.08 32.33
C ASN A 17 19.35 -24.52 31.59
N LYS A 18 18.21 -25.22 31.60
CA LYS A 18 17.03 -24.96 30.82
C LYS A 18 16.51 -23.52 30.91
N MET A 19 16.45 -22.95 32.12
CA MET A 19 15.91 -21.61 32.34
C MET A 19 16.78 -20.51 31.71
N ARG A 20 18.11 -20.67 31.83
CA ARG A 20 19.08 -19.73 31.28
C ARG A 20 19.05 -19.76 29.74
N SER A 21 19.09 -20.96 29.16
CA SER A 21 19.03 -21.19 27.74
C SER A 21 17.71 -20.65 27.13
N PHE A 22 16.59 -20.86 27.83
CA PHE A 22 15.29 -20.33 27.41
C PHE A 22 15.27 -18.80 27.42
N LEU A 23 15.70 -18.14 28.51
CA LEU A 23 15.75 -16.69 28.61
C LEU A 23 16.62 -16.04 27.53
N THR A 24 17.73 -16.69 27.21
CA THR A 24 18.65 -16.22 26.16
C THR A 24 18.02 -16.34 24.76
N MET A 25 17.47 -17.53 24.46
CA MET A 25 16.78 -17.73 23.19
C MET A 25 15.55 -16.82 23.05
N LEU A 26 14.91 -16.45 24.16
CA LEU A 26 13.71 -15.60 24.16
C LEU A 26 13.97 -14.25 23.50
N GLY A 27 15.11 -13.61 23.76
CA GLY A 27 15.49 -12.36 23.08
C GLY A 27 15.58 -12.51 21.55
N ILE A 28 16.21 -13.60 21.09
CA ILE A 28 16.33 -13.91 19.66
C ILE A 28 14.95 -14.23 19.06
N ILE A 29 14.17 -15.06 19.76
CA ILE A 29 12.81 -15.45 19.33
C ILE A 29 11.92 -14.21 19.19
N ILE A 30 11.90 -13.33 20.20
CA ILE A 30 11.10 -12.09 20.16
C ILE A 30 11.54 -11.19 19.02
N GLY A 31 12.85 -10.96 18.88
CA GLY A 31 13.39 -10.12 17.82
C GLY A 31 12.97 -10.61 16.42
N ILE A 32 13.22 -11.88 16.12
CA ILE A 32 12.92 -12.48 14.83
C ILE A 32 11.40 -12.56 14.57
N SER A 33 10.62 -13.02 15.58
CA SER A 33 9.17 -13.12 15.41
C SER A 33 8.51 -11.74 15.15
N SER A 34 9.00 -10.69 15.82
CA SER A 34 8.50 -9.32 15.60
C SER A 34 8.76 -8.83 14.18
N VAL A 35 9.97 -9.04 13.65
CA VAL A 35 10.31 -8.64 12.27
C VAL A 35 9.46 -9.40 11.25
N ILE A 36 9.32 -10.72 11.39
CA ILE A 36 8.55 -11.54 10.47
C ILE A 36 7.07 -11.18 10.51
N THR A 37 6.51 -11.05 11.72
CA THR A 37 5.09 -10.68 11.89
C THR A 37 4.80 -9.33 11.27
N MET A 38 5.60 -8.30 11.58
CA MET A 38 5.38 -6.94 11.08
C MET A 38 5.59 -6.85 9.57
N SER A 39 6.64 -7.48 9.04
CA SER A 39 6.88 -7.53 7.60
C SER A 39 5.74 -8.22 6.85
N ALA A 40 5.20 -9.32 7.40
CA ALA A 40 4.10 -10.05 6.77
C ALA A 40 2.79 -9.27 6.77
N ILE A 41 2.43 -8.64 7.90
CA ILE A 41 1.23 -7.81 8.01
C ILE A 41 1.37 -6.53 7.20
N GLY A 42 2.56 -5.89 7.23
CA GLY A 42 2.85 -4.69 6.44
C GLY A 42 2.68 -4.93 4.94
N LYS A 43 3.27 -6.02 4.41
CA LYS A 43 3.11 -6.40 2.99
C LYS A 43 1.67 -6.78 2.65
N GLY A 44 1.01 -7.55 3.51
CA GLY A 44 -0.39 -7.90 3.32
C GLY A 44 -1.32 -6.67 3.32
N GLY A 45 -1.05 -5.70 4.19
CA GLY A 45 -1.73 -4.42 4.23
C GLY A 45 -1.49 -3.59 2.97
N GLN A 46 -0.24 -3.51 2.54
CA GLN A 46 0.17 -2.82 1.31
C GLN A 46 -0.54 -3.43 0.08
N GLU A 47 -0.50 -4.76 -0.10
CA GLU A 47 -1.19 -5.39 -1.23
C GLU A 47 -2.71 -5.24 -1.17
N ASN A 48 -3.31 -5.31 0.02
CA ASN A 48 -4.75 -5.08 0.17
C ASN A 48 -5.13 -3.64 -0.22
N ILE A 49 -4.34 -2.66 0.19
CA ILE A 49 -4.55 -1.26 -0.17
C ILE A 49 -4.24 -1.03 -1.64
N THR A 50 -3.09 -1.50 -2.14
CA THR A 50 -2.69 -1.35 -3.55
C THR A 50 -3.64 -2.12 -4.48
N GLY A 51 -4.14 -3.29 -4.08
CA GLY A 51 -5.15 -4.05 -4.81
C GLY A 51 -6.46 -3.27 -4.97
N ASN A 52 -6.91 -2.61 -3.90
CA ASN A 52 -8.10 -1.75 -3.94
C ASN A 52 -7.82 -0.42 -4.66
N LEU A 53 -6.57 0.08 -4.63
CA LEU A 53 -6.16 1.29 -5.34
C LEU A 53 -5.84 1.04 -6.83
N LYS A 54 -5.56 -0.21 -7.24
CA LYS A 54 -5.51 -0.58 -8.67
C LYS A 54 -6.85 -0.34 -9.35
N GLU A 55 -7.95 -0.42 -8.61
CA GLU A 55 -9.27 0.01 -9.08
C GLU A 55 -9.44 1.54 -9.04
N GLY A 56 -8.65 2.30 -8.23
CA GLY A 56 -8.93 3.70 -7.89
C GLY A 56 -7.81 4.73 -8.11
N GLY A 57 -6.72 4.47 -8.86
CA GLY A 57 -5.74 5.54 -9.07
C GLY A 57 -4.28 5.10 -9.24
N TYR A 58 -3.98 3.82 -9.13
CA TYR A 58 -2.63 3.30 -9.32
C TYR A 58 -2.20 3.44 -10.79
N GLY A 59 -1.03 4.05 -11.02
CA GLY A 59 -0.55 4.32 -12.37
C GLY A 59 -1.20 5.53 -13.05
N LYS A 60 -2.00 6.32 -12.32
CA LYS A 60 -2.70 7.51 -12.82
C LYS A 60 -2.16 8.77 -12.18
N PHE A 61 -2.16 9.83 -12.95
CA PHE A 61 -1.77 11.16 -12.49
C PHE A 61 -2.64 12.22 -13.14
N THR A 62 -2.68 13.38 -12.54
CA THR A 62 -3.45 14.53 -13.02
C THR A 62 -2.48 15.59 -13.52
N ILE A 63 -2.77 16.15 -14.69
CA ILE A 63 -2.16 17.38 -15.19
C ILE A 63 -3.16 18.48 -14.91
N SER A 64 -2.80 19.49 -14.14
CA SER A 64 -3.68 20.61 -13.78
C SER A 64 -3.03 21.95 -14.08
N VAL A 65 -3.87 22.92 -14.43
CA VAL A 65 -3.41 24.31 -14.64
C VAL A 65 -3.41 25.02 -13.28
N ASP A 66 -2.27 25.60 -12.90
CA ASP A 66 -2.24 26.46 -11.72
C ASP A 66 -2.88 27.82 -12.04
N LYS A 67 -4.11 28.00 -11.53
CA LYS A 67 -4.84 29.27 -11.70
C LYS A 67 -4.34 30.41 -10.80
N GLN A 68 -3.49 30.10 -9.83
CA GLN A 68 -2.91 31.07 -8.90
C GLN A 68 -1.59 31.63 -9.44
N ASP A 69 -1.03 31.02 -10.48
CA ASP A 69 0.17 31.50 -11.15
C ASP A 69 -0.09 32.88 -11.80
N GLU A 70 0.88 33.79 -11.65
CA GLU A 70 0.81 35.15 -12.22
C GLU A 70 0.73 35.15 -13.74
N GLU A 71 1.26 34.15 -14.42
CA GLU A 71 1.23 33.96 -15.87
C GLU A 71 -0.07 33.34 -16.37
N PHE A 72 -0.96 32.86 -15.48
CA PHE A 72 -2.21 32.24 -15.89
C PHE A 72 -3.05 33.20 -16.78
N ARG A 73 -3.52 32.66 -17.89
CA ARG A 73 -4.52 33.29 -18.78
C ARG A 73 -5.51 32.21 -19.20
N TRP A 74 -6.77 32.56 -19.43
CA TRP A 74 -7.82 31.63 -19.84
C TRP A 74 -7.48 30.82 -21.10
N LYS A 75 -6.64 31.38 -22.02
CA LYS A 75 -6.15 30.67 -23.21
C LYS A 75 -5.22 29.47 -22.91
N TYR A 76 -4.77 29.33 -21.68
CA TYR A 76 -3.89 28.24 -21.26
C TYR A 76 -4.64 27.09 -20.60
N LEU A 77 -5.97 27.14 -20.57
CA LEU A 77 -6.77 25.98 -20.19
C LEU A 77 -6.51 24.83 -21.15
N LEU A 78 -6.62 23.61 -20.61
CA LEU A 78 -6.45 22.40 -21.37
C LEU A 78 -7.65 22.19 -22.29
N ASP A 79 -7.42 21.94 -23.56
CA ASP A 79 -8.46 21.74 -24.57
C ASP A 79 -8.31 20.40 -25.31
N ASP A 80 -9.25 20.10 -26.19
CA ASP A 80 -9.23 18.85 -26.95
C ASP A 80 -8.01 18.74 -27.86
N SER A 81 -7.43 19.88 -28.31
CA SER A 81 -6.21 19.87 -29.13
C SER A 81 -4.98 19.42 -28.32
N ILE A 82 -4.90 19.81 -27.06
CA ILE A 82 -3.86 19.36 -26.13
C ILE A 82 -4.04 17.88 -25.82
N ILE A 83 -5.27 17.43 -25.58
CA ILE A 83 -5.59 16.02 -25.35
C ILE A 83 -5.12 15.17 -26.53
N GLU A 84 -5.41 15.63 -27.76
CA GLU A 84 -5.00 14.89 -28.97
C GLU A 84 -3.47 14.81 -29.12
N LYS A 85 -2.75 15.90 -28.89
CA LYS A 85 -1.28 15.90 -28.89
C LYS A 85 -0.69 14.97 -27.83
N ILE A 86 -1.28 14.91 -26.63
CA ILE A 86 -0.88 13.96 -25.58
C ILE A 86 -1.11 12.53 -26.06
N ARG A 87 -2.25 12.25 -26.71
CA ARG A 87 -2.60 10.94 -27.26
C ARG A 87 -1.65 10.53 -28.40
N GLU A 88 -1.41 11.44 -29.37
CA GLU A 88 -0.51 11.24 -30.50
C GLU A 88 0.95 11.01 -30.05
N SER A 89 1.38 11.54 -28.92
CA SER A 89 2.73 11.29 -28.37
C SER A 89 3.00 9.80 -28.15
N GLY A 90 1.96 9.00 -27.99
CA GLY A 90 2.05 7.57 -27.73
C GLY A 90 2.79 7.21 -26.43
N LYS A 91 3.04 8.18 -25.54
CA LYS A 91 3.76 7.94 -24.28
C LYS A 91 2.88 7.37 -23.20
N PHE A 92 1.59 7.66 -23.21
CA PHE A 92 0.61 7.28 -22.19
C PHE A 92 -0.37 6.26 -22.75
N LYS A 93 -1.09 5.58 -21.86
CA LYS A 93 -2.10 4.60 -22.22
C LYS A 93 -3.44 5.25 -22.56
N ALA A 94 -3.85 6.23 -21.75
CA ALA A 94 -5.09 6.98 -21.96
C ALA A 94 -5.00 8.37 -21.32
N VAL A 95 -5.78 9.31 -21.84
CA VAL A 95 -5.92 10.68 -21.33
C VAL A 95 -7.37 11.13 -21.47
N SER A 96 -7.90 11.80 -20.46
CA SER A 96 -9.28 12.30 -20.44
C SER A 96 -9.38 13.60 -19.64
N PRO A 97 -10.34 14.48 -19.94
CA PRO A 97 -10.71 15.58 -19.04
C PRO A 97 -11.09 15.06 -17.66
N LYS A 98 -10.62 15.76 -16.61
CA LYS A 98 -11.00 15.49 -15.23
C LYS A 98 -11.79 16.67 -14.69
N ILE A 99 -13.09 16.51 -14.57
CA ILE A 99 -13.98 17.52 -14.01
C ILE A 99 -14.68 16.91 -12.80
N SER A 100 -14.50 17.55 -11.66
CA SER A 100 -15.16 17.17 -10.41
C SER A 100 -15.85 18.37 -9.80
N SER A 101 -17.07 18.19 -9.33
CA SER A 101 -17.85 19.25 -8.69
C SER A 101 -18.74 18.67 -7.59
N ASN A 102 -19.15 19.53 -6.66
CA ASN A 102 -20.09 19.14 -5.61
C ASN A 102 -21.51 19.46 -6.02
N PHE A 103 -22.36 18.45 -6.03
CA PHE A 103 -23.77 18.57 -6.36
C PHE A 103 -24.66 18.09 -5.22
N ALA A 104 -25.85 18.68 -5.13
CA ALA A 104 -26.91 18.14 -4.32
C ALA A 104 -27.81 17.27 -5.21
N VAL A 105 -28.01 16.02 -4.80
CA VAL A 105 -29.01 15.12 -5.40
C VAL A 105 -30.25 15.13 -4.53
N LYS A 106 -31.41 15.35 -5.15
CA LYS A 106 -32.70 15.47 -4.47
C LYS A 106 -33.69 14.47 -5.02
N ILE A 107 -34.43 13.83 -4.12
CA ILE A 107 -35.59 13.00 -4.44
C ILE A 107 -36.68 13.31 -3.41
N GLY A 108 -37.76 13.95 -3.83
CA GLY A 108 -38.77 14.45 -2.91
C GLY A 108 -38.14 15.34 -1.84
N GLU A 109 -38.36 15.02 -0.56
CA GLU A 109 -37.79 15.77 0.57
C GLU A 109 -36.33 15.38 0.91
N ARG A 110 -35.79 14.31 0.34
CA ARG A 110 -34.43 13.84 0.63
C ARG A 110 -33.43 14.58 -0.23
N LYS A 111 -32.41 15.16 0.42
CA LYS A 111 -31.32 15.88 -0.23
C LYS A 111 -29.98 15.42 0.31
N GLU A 112 -29.08 15.01 -0.57
CA GLU A 112 -27.75 14.53 -0.23
C GLU A 112 -26.69 15.23 -1.08
N MET A 113 -25.59 15.62 -0.43
CA MET A 113 -24.44 16.18 -1.16
C MET A 113 -23.54 15.07 -1.68
N MET A 114 -23.15 15.18 -2.94
CA MET A 114 -22.37 14.17 -3.64
C MET A 114 -21.25 14.81 -4.45
N PHE A 115 -20.22 14.04 -4.68
CA PHE A 115 -19.16 14.38 -5.62
C PHE A 115 -19.57 13.92 -7.02
N LEU A 116 -19.78 14.87 -7.91
CA LEU A 116 -20.00 14.59 -9.32
C LEU A 116 -18.64 14.43 -10.00
N SER A 117 -18.47 13.32 -10.70
CA SER A 117 -17.38 13.07 -11.64
C SER A 117 -17.96 13.10 -13.05
N VAL A 118 -17.46 14.02 -13.87
CA VAL A 118 -17.82 14.08 -15.28
C VAL A 118 -16.95 13.10 -16.04
N THR A 119 -17.56 12.27 -16.87
CA THR A 119 -16.90 11.15 -17.52
C THR A 119 -16.99 11.22 -19.05
N THR A 120 -15.96 10.66 -19.70
CA THR A 120 -15.90 10.41 -21.15
C THR A 120 -15.70 8.89 -21.35
N PRO A 121 -15.83 8.36 -22.57
CA PRO A 121 -15.46 6.98 -22.87
C PRO A 121 -14.02 6.64 -22.43
N ASP A 122 -13.07 7.54 -22.69
CA ASP A 122 -11.67 7.36 -22.26
C ASP A 122 -11.51 7.38 -20.74
N PHE A 123 -12.29 8.24 -20.05
CA PHE A 123 -12.31 8.27 -18.59
C PHE A 123 -12.77 6.93 -18.00
N GLU A 124 -13.75 6.28 -18.60
CA GLU A 124 -14.24 4.96 -18.16
C GLU A 124 -13.20 3.85 -18.37
N GLU A 125 -12.31 3.99 -19.35
CA GLU A 125 -11.16 3.07 -19.49
C GLU A 125 -10.11 3.30 -18.40
N ILE A 126 -9.87 4.56 -18.05
CA ILE A 126 -8.94 4.95 -16.99
C ILE A 126 -9.47 4.56 -15.62
N ASP A 127 -10.72 4.93 -15.32
CA ASP A 127 -11.33 4.76 -13.99
C ASP A 127 -12.51 3.80 -14.05
N LYS A 128 -12.20 2.51 -14.24
CA LYS A 128 -13.18 1.43 -14.33
C LYS A 128 -14.00 1.32 -13.07
N ILE A 129 -15.32 1.25 -13.24
CA ILE A 129 -16.26 1.02 -12.15
C ILE A 129 -16.81 -0.41 -12.17
N ASN A 130 -17.08 -0.93 -10.99
CA ASN A 130 -17.75 -2.21 -10.84
C ASN A 130 -19.26 -1.97 -10.71
N ILE A 131 -20.03 -2.21 -11.79
CA ILE A 131 -21.48 -2.08 -11.79
C ILE A 131 -22.09 -3.23 -10.99
N VAL A 132 -22.91 -2.88 -10.00
CA VAL A 132 -23.63 -3.83 -9.13
C VAL A 132 -25.04 -4.08 -9.65
N TYR A 133 -25.71 -3.02 -10.11
CA TYR A 133 -27.06 -3.10 -10.69
C TYR A 133 -27.19 -2.18 -11.91
N GLY A 134 -27.97 -2.62 -12.87
CA GLY A 134 -28.15 -1.87 -14.12
C GLY A 134 -26.97 -1.99 -15.09
N ARG A 135 -26.57 -0.91 -15.70
CA ARG A 135 -25.49 -0.84 -16.70
C ARG A 135 -24.68 0.43 -16.57
N ASN A 136 -23.53 0.47 -17.21
CA ASN A 136 -22.77 1.71 -17.38
C ASN A 136 -23.41 2.62 -18.44
N ILE A 137 -22.93 3.84 -18.54
CA ILE A 137 -23.30 4.81 -19.58
C ILE A 137 -22.82 4.25 -20.93
N LEU A 138 -23.67 4.29 -21.93
CA LEU A 138 -23.37 3.76 -23.27
C LEU A 138 -22.65 4.79 -24.16
N PRO A 139 -21.84 4.35 -25.14
CA PRO A 139 -21.12 5.27 -26.01
C PRO A 139 -22.00 6.35 -26.65
N PHE A 140 -23.17 5.98 -27.17
CA PHE A 140 -24.09 6.94 -27.79
C PHE A 140 -24.65 7.97 -26.79
N GLU A 141 -24.78 7.62 -25.50
CA GLU A 141 -25.26 8.53 -24.44
C GLU A 141 -24.22 9.59 -24.12
N TYR A 142 -22.91 9.26 -24.29
CA TYR A 142 -21.86 10.28 -24.23
C TYR A 142 -21.95 11.29 -25.38
N GLU A 143 -22.16 10.80 -26.60
CA GLU A 143 -22.22 11.65 -27.80
C GLU A 143 -23.49 12.51 -27.84
N SER A 144 -24.65 11.92 -27.54
CA SER A 144 -25.94 12.63 -27.56
C SER A 144 -26.11 13.61 -26.41
N GLY A 145 -25.34 13.47 -25.34
CA GLY A 145 -25.50 14.24 -24.10
C GLY A 145 -26.85 13.98 -23.44
N GLU A 146 -27.22 12.69 -23.34
CA GLU A 146 -28.44 12.27 -22.67
C GLU A 146 -28.40 12.53 -21.18
N LYS A 147 -29.54 12.84 -20.56
CA LYS A 147 -29.67 13.09 -19.13
C LYS A 147 -29.67 11.79 -18.33
N VAL A 148 -28.56 11.04 -18.42
CA VAL A 148 -28.33 9.80 -17.70
C VAL A 148 -27.16 9.93 -16.73
N ILE A 149 -27.24 9.19 -15.61
CA ILE A 149 -26.19 9.14 -14.57
C ILE A 149 -26.02 7.73 -14.03
N THR A 150 -24.83 7.46 -13.50
CA THR A 150 -24.60 6.33 -12.60
C THR A 150 -24.28 6.84 -11.20
N ILE A 151 -24.72 6.14 -10.17
CA ILE A 151 -24.53 6.51 -8.77
C ILE A 151 -23.87 5.37 -8.00
N ASP A 152 -23.15 5.70 -6.93
CA ASP A 152 -22.60 4.67 -6.07
C ASP A 152 -23.66 3.99 -5.20
N GLN A 153 -23.36 2.77 -4.72
CA GLN A 153 -24.30 1.97 -3.91
C GLN A 153 -24.70 2.66 -2.59
N LEU A 154 -23.82 3.49 -1.98
CA LEU A 154 -24.13 4.19 -0.75
C LEU A 154 -25.13 5.32 -1.01
N THR A 155 -24.99 5.99 -2.14
CA THR A 155 -25.96 6.95 -2.65
C THR A 155 -27.31 6.30 -2.91
N ALA A 156 -27.30 5.13 -3.59
CA ALA A 156 -28.53 4.39 -3.87
C ALA A 156 -29.25 3.97 -2.59
N ARG A 157 -28.54 3.45 -1.58
CA ARG A 157 -29.12 3.11 -0.26
C ARG A 157 -29.71 4.31 0.47
N ALA A 158 -29.04 5.45 0.40
CA ALA A 158 -29.49 6.65 1.10
C ALA A 158 -30.78 7.22 0.51
N LEU A 159 -30.90 7.18 -0.82
CA LEU A 159 -32.01 7.77 -1.54
C LEU A 159 -33.21 6.82 -1.70
N PHE A 160 -32.97 5.51 -1.96
CA PHE A 160 -34.00 4.56 -2.39
C PHE A 160 -34.25 3.39 -1.43
N THR A 161 -33.62 3.35 -0.27
CA THR A 161 -33.74 2.25 0.69
C THR A 161 -33.15 0.91 0.19
N ASN A 162 -33.21 0.61 -1.13
CA ASN A 162 -32.64 -0.55 -1.77
C ASN A 162 -31.92 -0.12 -3.06
N GLU A 163 -30.69 -0.59 -3.23
CA GLU A 163 -29.82 -0.26 -4.37
C GLU A 163 -30.45 -0.63 -5.72
N LYS A 164 -31.09 -1.80 -5.80
CA LYS A 164 -31.72 -2.29 -7.02
C LYS A 164 -32.84 -1.37 -7.50
N ASN A 165 -33.57 -0.76 -6.58
CA ASN A 165 -34.72 0.08 -6.88
C ASN A 165 -34.30 1.45 -7.46
N ALA A 166 -33.02 1.80 -7.37
CA ALA A 166 -32.50 3.06 -7.93
C ALA A 166 -32.43 3.04 -9.45
N VAL A 167 -32.19 1.88 -10.06
CA VAL A 167 -32.06 1.77 -11.52
C VAL A 167 -33.39 2.05 -12.21
N GLY A 168 -33.36 2.95 -13.19
CA GLY A 168 -34.53 3.39 -13.93
C GLY A 168 -35.29 4.57 -13.30
N GLN A 169 -35.03 4.90 -12.05
CA GLN A 169 -35.60 6.06 -11.36
C GLN A 169 -34.96 7.35 -11.81
N THR A 170 -35.65 8.45 -11.55
CA THR A 170 -35.17 9.79 -11.85
C THR A 170 -34.81 10.53 -10.56
N VAL A 171 -33.77 11.35 -10.64
CA VAL A 171 -33.32 12.23 -9.55
C VAL A 171 -33.14 13.64 -10.08
N GLU A 172 -33.30 14.61 -9.20
CA GLU A 172 -33.00 16.00 -9.50
C GLU A 172 -31.58 16.33 -9.03
N LEU A 173 -30.76 16.87 -9.92
CA LEU A 173 -29.44 17.39 -9.58
C LEU A 173 -29.52 18.92 -9.53
N SER A 174 -28.99 19.48 -8.42
CA SER A 174 -28.96 20.91 -8.18
C SER A 174 -27.54 21.36 -7.87
N GLN A 175 -27.05 22.38 -8.58
CA GLN A 175 -25.77 23.01 -8.31
C GLN A 175 -25.96 24.30 -7.52
N GLY A 176 -25.42 24.30 -6.28
CA GLY A 176 -25.48 25.47 -5.42
C GLY A 176 -26.89 25.81 -4.88
N ARG A 177 -27.06 27.03 -4.35
CA ARG A 177 -28.33 27.48 -3.73
C ARG A 177 -29.36 28.01 -4.71
N ARG A 178 -28.97 28.34 -5.94
CA ARG A 178 -29.84 28.99 -6.96
C ARG A 178 -29.86 28.26 -8.31
N GLY A 179 -29.27 27.04 -8.40
CA GLY A 179 -29.27 26.28 -9.65
C GLY A 179 -30.66 25.71 -9.97
N ASN A 180 -30.97 25.59 -11.24
CA ASN A 180 -32.17 24.89 -11.69
C ASN A 180 -32.02 23.39 -11.38
N ASP A 181 -33.07 22.82 -10.79
CA ASP A 181 -33.15 21.38 -10.59
C ASP A 181 -33.37 20.69 -11.94
N ILE A 182 -32.46 19.86 -12.36
CA ILE A 182 -32.56 19.14 -13.63
C ILE A 182 -32.68 17.64 -13.32
N THR A 183 -33.63 17.01 -14.00
CA THR A 183 -33.96 15.60 -13.81
C THR A 183 -33.05 14.71 -14.65
N TYR A 184 -32.45 13.71 -14.01
CA TYR A 184 -31.60 12.70 -14.62
C TYR A 184 -32.11 11.30 -14.33
N LYS A 185 -31.96 10.39 -15.31
CA LYS A 185 -32.29 8.98 -15.15
C LYS A 185 -31.07 8.19 -14.66
N ILE A 186 -31.25 7.41 -13.61
CA ILE A 186 -30.22 6.50 -13.10
C ILE A 186 -30.22 5.24 -13.99
N VAL A 187 -29.09 4.98 -14.68
CA VAL A 187 -28.93 3.80 -15.55
C VAL A 187 -28.13 2.69 -14.89
N GLY A 188 -27.34 3.01 -13.85
CA GLY A 188 -26.57 2.01 -13.12
C GLY A 188 -26.19 2.43 -11.72
N VAL A 189 -25.92 1.43 -10.91
CA VAL A 189 -25.38 1.55 -9.54
C VAL A 189 -24.06 0.83 -9.48
N TYR A 190 -22.99 1.49 -9.03
CA TYR A 190 -21.65 0.94 -8.93
C TYR A 190 -21.15 0.89 -7.49
N LYS A 191 -20.16 0.04 -7.23
CA LYS A 191 -19.52 -0.11 -5.93
C LYS A 191 -18.73 1.16 -5.59
N ASN A 192 -18.93 1.72 -4.39
CA ASN A 192 -18.18 2.90 -3.96
C ASN A 192 -16.69 2.53 -3.76
N PRO A 193 -15.76 3.20 -4.46
CA PRO A 193 -14.33 2.84 -4.44
C PRO A 193 -13.67 3.05 -3.08
N LEU A 194 -14.19 3.99 -2.27
CA LEU A 194 -13.62 4.34 -0.97
C LEU A 194 -14.26 3.61 0.21
N GLU A 195 -15.33 2.83 0.00
CA GLU A 195 -16.10 2.21 1.08
C GLU A 195 -15.24 1.32 1.99
N GLN A 196 -14.41 0.47 1.41
CA GLN A 196 -13.57 -0.46 2.18
C GLN A 196 -12.48 0.30 2.94
N MET A 197 -11.80 1.24 2.30
CA MET A 197 -10.72 2.02 2.90
C MET A 197 -11.22 2.81 4.11
N ILE A 198 -12.35 3.50 3.98
CA ILE A 198 -12.89 4.34 5.05
C ILE A 198 -13.42 3.47 6.21
N LYS A 199 -14.00 2.30 5.94
CA LYS A 199 -14.40 1.35 6.98
C LYS A 199 -13.19 0.85 7.80
N ILE A 200 -12.07 0.56 7.15
CA ILE A 200 -10.83 0.14 7.82
C ILE A 200 -10.29 1.28 8.70
N MET A 201 -10.34 2.52 8.22
CA MET A 201 -9.88 3.70 8.94
C MET A 201 -10.85 4.17 10.05
N GLY A 202 -11.97 3.47 10.27
CA GLY A 202 -12.97 3.82 11.29
C GLY A 202 -13.78 5.07 10.97
N GLY A 203 -13.76 5.54 9.72
CA GLY A 203 -14.48 6.74 9.27
C GLY A 203 -16.00 6.54 9.27
N ARG A 204 -16.73 7.52 9.82
CA ARG A 204 -18.20 7.49 9.88
C ARG A 204 -18.88 8.09 8.65
N ARG A 205 -18.19 8.95 7.92
CA ARG A 205 -18.73 9.62 6.72
C ARG A 205 -17.95 9.16 5.50
N ILE A 206 -18.60 8.39 4.63
CA ILE A 206 -18.05 7.93 3.37
C ILE A 206 -18.55 8.88 2.28
N PRO A 207 -17.64 9.46 1.46
CA PRO A 207 -18.05 10.27 0.31
C PRO A 207 -18.94 9.49 -0.63
N ARG A 208 -19.92 10.17 -1.23
CA ARG A 208 -20.86 9.63 -2.19
C ARG A 208 -20.56 10.20 -3.56
N PHE A 209 -20.71 9.38 -4.57
CA PHE A 209 -20.29 9.73 -5.92
C PHE A 209 -21.41 9.52 -6.95
N VAL A 210 -21.43 10.43 -7.93
CA VAL A 210 -22.29 10.38 -9.12
C VAL A 210 -21.42 10.57 -10.34
N ARG A 211 -21.69 9.84 -11.42
CA ARG A 211 -21.01 10.02 -12.71
C ARG A 211 -22.00 10.49 -13.77
N MET A 212 -21.56 11.38 -14.64
CA MET A 212 -22.35 12.02 -15.69
C MET A 212 -21.52 12.15 -16.97
N PRO A 213 -22.11 11.98 -18.18
CA PRO A 213 -21.41 12.24 -19.43
C PRO A 213 -20.95 13.70 -19.58
N LEU A 214 -19.77 13.90 -20.19
CA LEU A 214 -19.20 15.23 -20.42
C LEU A 214 -20.14 16.11 -21.26
N ASN A 215 -20.69 15.61 -22.37
CA ASN A 215 -21.59 16.40 -23.21
C ASN A 215 -22.90 16.76 -22.51
N THR A 216 -23.34 15.96 -21.53
CA THR A 216 -24.48 16.33 -20.69
C THR A 216 -24.12 17.46 -19.74
N TYR A 217 -22.93 17.40 -19.14
CA TYR A 217 -22.42 18.45 -18.26
C TYR A 217 -22.18 19.76 -19.02
N ASP A 218 -21.57 19.69 -20.21
CA ASP A 218 -21.29 20.85 -21.08
C ASP A 218 -22.53 21.61 -21.50
N LYS A 219 -23.58 20.91 -21.92
CA LYS A 219 -24.88 21.51 -22.25
C LYS A 219 -25.52 22.31 -21.10
N LEU A 220 -25.12 22.02 -19.86
CA LEU A 220 -25.67 22.65 -18.66
C LEU A 220 -24.85 23.84 -18.19
N PHE A 221 -23.53 23.77 -18.36
CA PHE A 221 -22.56 24.68 -17.73
C PHE A 221 -21.70 25.44 -18.73
N ASP A 222 -21.95 25.25 -20.03
CA ASP A 222 -21.27 25.96 -21.13
C ASP A 222 -19.75 25.96 -21.00
N LEU A 223 -19.17 24.73 -20.88
CA LEU A 223 -17.72 24.53 -20.77
C LEU A 223 -16.98 24.89 -22.06
N GLN A 224 -17.71 24.93 -23.22
CA GLN A 224 -17.12 25.15 -24.54
C GLN A 224 -16.38 26.48 -24.67
N SER A 225 -16.63 27.42 -23.77
CA SER A 225 -15.99 28.75 -23.81
C SER A 225 -14.58 28.80 -23.25
N GLY A 226 -14.04 27.73 -22.63
CA GLY A 226 -12.80 27.88 -21.88
C GLY A 226 -11.84 26.70 -21.77
N GLY A 227 -12.25 25.50 -22.05
CA GLY A 227 -11.40 24.31 -21.84
C GLY A 227 -11.42 23.78 -20.40
N TYR A 228 -10.56 22.78 -20.13
CA TYR A 228 -10.52 22.03 -18.88
C TYR A 228 -9.43 22.56 -17.94
N THR A 229 -9.67 22.48 -16.65
CA THR A 229 -8.66 22.87 -15.64
C THR A 229 -7.72 21.72 -15.29
N SER A 230 -8.13 20.49 -15.57
CA SER A 230 -7.28 19.31 -15.32
C SER A 230 -7.63 18.14 -16.23
N LEU A 231 -6.63 17.33 -16.51
CA LEU A 231 -6.72 16.06 -17.21
C LEU A 231 -6.28 14.93 -16.29
N ILE A 232 -6.89 13.78 -16.43
CA ILE A 232 -6.40 12.54 -15.86
C ILE A 232 -5.66 11.73 -16.94
N VAL A 233 -4.51 11.19 -16.60
CA VAL A 233 -3.65 10.43 -17.52
C VAL A 233 -3.32 9.10 -16.88
N GLU A 234 -3.40 8.02 -17.64
CA GLU A 234 -2.93 6.70 -17.24
C GLU A 234 -1.57 6.41 -17.90
N GLY A 235 -0.55 6.13 -17.08
CA GLY A 235 0.77 5.70 -17.56
C GLY A 235 0.69 4.29 -18.17
N LYS A 236 1.59 3.97 -19.10
CA LYS A 236 1.68 2.61 -19.68
C LYS A 236 2.12 1.57 -18.68
N ASP A 237 3.02 1.95 -17.78
CA ASP A 237 3.54 1.11 -16.71
C ASP A 237 3.29 1.79 -15.36
N PRO A 238 2.39 1.23 -14.55
CA PRO A 238 2.08 1.79 -13.24
C PRO A 238 3.27 1.86 -12.28
N GLU A 239 4.27 0.97 -12.43
CA GLU A 239 5.47 0.96 -11.58
C GLU A 239 6.43 2.11 -11.92
N LYS A 240 6.31 2.67 -13.14
CA LYS A 240 7.10 3.81 -13.63
C LYS A 240 6.33 5.14 -13.60
N LEU A 241 5.43 5.29 -12.63
CA LEU A 241 4.59 6.47 -12.53
C LEU A 241 5.41 7.78 -12.48
N ALA A 242 6.49 7.84 -11.71
CA ALA A 242 7.35 9.01 -11.60
C ALA A 242 8.03 9.39 -12.94
N GLU A 243 8.42 8.40 -13.73
CA GLU A 243 8.98 8.60 -15.07
C GLU A 243 7.89 9.14 -16.01
N SER A 244 6.70 8.55 -15.99
CA SER A 244 5.53 9.00 -16.75
C SER A 244 5.12 10.44 -16.42
N MET A 245 5.14 10.82 -15.15
CA MET A 245 4.85 12.19 -14.70
C MET A 245 5.91 13.19 -15.20
N THR A 246 7.19 12.80 -15.17
CA THR A 246 8.29 13.62 -15.70
C THR A 246 8.15 13.80 -17.21
N ASP A 247 7.80 12.75 -17.94
CA ASP A 247 7.54 12.80 -19.37
C ASP A 247 6.33 13.67 -19.71
N ALA A 248 5.28 13.62 -18.89
CA ALA A 248 4.11 14.47 -19.04
C ALA A 248 4.46 15.95 -18.85
N LYS A 249 5.26 16.28 -17.83
CA LYS A 249 5.70 17.66 -17.59
C LYS A 249 6.50 18.21 -18.76
N LYS A 250 7.46 17.44 -19.30
CA LYS A 250 8.23 17.83 -20.49
C LYS A 250 7.34 17.99 -21.72
N LEU A 251 6.42 17.05 -21.96
CA LEU A 251 5.51 17.13 -23.08
C LEU A 251 4.60 18.35 -23.02
N MET A 252 4.11 18.70 -21.84
CA MET A 252 3.31 19.91 -21.65
C MET A 252 4.11 21.17 -21.94
N ALA A 253 5.38 21.25 -21.48
CA ALA A 253 6.29 22.34 -21.83
C ALA A 253 6.52 22.45 -23.35
N ASP A 254 6.72 21.32 -24.04
CA ASP A 254 6.89 21.26 -25.49
C ASP A 254 5.62 21.72 -26.25
N ILE A 255 4.43 21.35 -25.77
CA ILE A 255 3.15 21.70 -26.42
C ILE A 255 2.78 23.16 -26.20
N THR A 256 3.01 23.69 -25.00
CA THR A 256 2.47 25.00 -24.59
C THR A 256 3.52 26.10 -24.54
N GLY A 257 4.81 25.74 -24.48
CA GLY A 257 5.92 26.67 -24.32
C GLY A 257 6.11 27.21 -22.90
N ILE A 258 5.33 26.70 -21.90
CA ILE A 258 5.36 27.18 -20.52
C ILE A 258 5.54 25.99 -19.58
N GLU A 259 6.65 25.93 -18.84
CA GLU A 259 7.00 24.78 -18.01
C GLU A 259 6.31 24.81 -16.63
N GLU A 260 6.15 25.99 -16.03
CA GLU A 260 5.75 26.14 -14.63
C GLU A 260 4.24 26.22 -14.42
N LEU A 261 3.45 26.52 -15.46
CA LEU A 261 2.01 26.72 -15.37
C LEU A 261 1.23 25.41 -15.14
N TYR A 262 1.83 24.26 -15.47
CA TYR A 262 1.15 22.97 -15.39
C TYR A 262 1.75 22.10 -14.30
N GLU A 263 0.93 21.79 -13.30
CA GLU A 263 1.26 20.85 -12.24
C GLU A 263 0.93 19.41 -12.66
N VAL A 264 1.85 18.49 -12.39
CA VAL A 264 1.64 17.07 -12.60
C VAL A 264 1.68 16.37 -11.26
N ASN A 265 0.53 15.88 -10.81
CA ASN A 265 0.37 15.28 -9.48
C ASN A 265 -0.17 13.86 -9.59
N ALA A 266 0.38 12.90 -8.81
CA ALA A 266 -0.14 11.55 -8.74
C ALA A 266 -1.59 11.55 -8.24
N GLU A 267 -2.49 10.80 -8.90
CA GLU A 267 -3.91 10.73 -8.51
C GLU A 267 -4.08 10.12 -7.11
N SER A 268 -3.23 9.19 -6.75
CA SER A 268 -3.24 8.55 -5.45
C SER A 268 -1.97 8.85 -4.67
N ASN A 269 -1.91 10.01 -4.01
CA ASN A 269 -0.93 10.26 -2.96
C ASN A 269 -1.16 9.37 -1.72
N ALA A 270 -2.35 8.77 -1.59
CA ALA A 270 -2.69 7.88 -0.50
C ALA A 270 -1.79 6.63 -0.48
N ALA A 271 -1.49 6.02 -1.63
CA ALA A 271 -0.57 4.87 -1.70
C ALA A 271 0.84 5.26 -1.28
N ALA A 272 1.39 6.37 -1.81
CA ALA A 272 2.73 6.85 -1.46
C ALA A 272 2.82 7.26 0.01
N SER A 273 1.78 7.90 0.55
CA SER A 273 1.72 8.25 1.97
C SER A 273 1.65 7.01 2.86
N PHE A 274 0.93 5.99 2.43
CA PHE A 274 0.83 4.71 3.14
C PHE A 274 2.16 3.95 3.11
N ASP A 275 2.85 3.91 1.97
CA ASP A 275 4.17 3.32 1.82
C ASP A 275 5.20 4.01 2.71
N ASN A 276 5.16 5.33 2.83
CA ASN A 276 6.02 6.09 3.74
C ASN A 276 5.72 5.76 5.22
N ILE A 277 4.45 5.64 5.61
CA ILE A 277 4.05 5.24 6.97
C ILE A 277 4.53 3.82 7.26
N LEU A 278 4.27 2.86 6.36
CA LEU A 278 4.71 1.47 6.52
C LEU A 278 6.23 1.35 6.57
N SER A 279 6.95 2.09 5.73
CA SER A 279 8.42 2.14 5.74
C SER A 279 8.95 2.65 7.08
N THR A 280 8.38 3.73 7.59
CA THR A 280 8.74 4.30 8.91
C THR A 280 8.46 3.32 10.04
N LEU A 281 7.30 2.65 10.02
CA LEU A 281 6.97 1.61 11.00
C LEU A 281 7.92 0.40 10.90
N ASN A 282 8.27 -0.03 9.70
CA ASN A 282 9.22 -1.12 9.49
C ASN A 282 10.62 -0.77 10.02
N ILE A 283 11.10 0.46 9.82
CA ILE A 283 12.37 0.93 10.39
C ILE A 283 12.31 0.90 11.91
N PHE A 284 11.23 1.41 12.51
CA PHE A 284 11.05 1.42 13.97
C PHE A 284 11.04 0.01 14.56
N VAL A 285 10.25 -0.90 13.98
CA VAL A 285 10.18 -2.29 14.45
C VAL A 285 11.50 -3.02 14.27
N THR A 286 12.21 -2.77 13.15
CA THR A 286 13.55 -3.34 12.90
C THR A 286 14.55 -2.85 13.94
N PHE A 287 14.48 -1.59 14.34
CA PHE A 287 15.33 -1.03 15.40
C PHE A 287 15.06 -1.68 16.75
N VAL A 288 13.79 -1.80 17.15
CA VAL A 288 13.39 -2.49 18.40
C VAL A 288 13.80 -3.97 18.40
N ALA A 289 13.60 -4.63 17.26
CA ALA A 289 14.04 -6.02 17.08
C ALA A 289 15.57 -6.15 17.17
N GLY A 290 16.31 -5.19 16.61
CA GLY A 290 17.76 -5.10 16.71
C GLY A 290 18.23 -5.01 18.17
N ILE A 291 17.58 -4.19 18.98
CA ILE A 291 17.84 -4.11 20.43
C ILE A 291 17.55 -5.46 21.09
N SER A 292 16.43 -6.09 20.81
CA SER A 292 16.04 -7.40 21.36
C SER A 292 17.07 -8.48 21.00
N LEU A 293 17.53 -8.48 19.75
CA LEU A 293 18.56 -9.40 19.25
C LEU A 293 19.92 -9.15 19.92
N PHE A 294 20.29 -7.89 20.14
CA PHE A 294 21.51 -7.52 20.84
C PHE A 294 21.50 -8.01 22.30
N VAL A 295 20.37 -7.80 23.01
CA VAL A 295 20.17 -8.30 24.37
C VAL A 295 20.22 -9.82 24.40
N GLY A 296 19.58 -10.50 23.42
CA GLY A 296 19.67 -11.94 23.24
C GLY A 296 21.11 -12.40 23.00
N GLY A 297 21.90 -11.67 22.20
CA GLY A 297 23.30 -11.92 21.95
C GLY A 297 24.17 -11.82 23.21
N ILE A 298 23.97 -10.79 24.05
CA ILE A 298 24.63 -10.68 25.36
C ILE A 298 24.28 -11.89 26.23
N GLY A 299 23.03 -12.34 26.18
CA GLY A 299 22.62 -13.56 26.88
C GLY A 299 23.40 -14.80 26.39
N VAL A 300 23.59 -14.97 25.06
CA VAL A 300 24.44 -16.04 24.49
C VAL A 300 25.86 -15.93 24.99
N MET A 301 26.46 -14.73 24.96
CA MET A 301 27.81 -14.49 25.46
C MET A 301 27.95 -14.91 26.91
N ASN A 302 27.00 -14.53 27.78
CA ASN A 302 27.01 -14.92 29.19
C ASN A 302 26.92 -16.44 29.41
N ILE A 303 26.11 -17.15 28.61
CA ILE A 303 26.03 -18.61 28.67
C ILE A 303 27.35 -19.23 28.24
N MET A 304 27.93 -18.74 27.15
CA MET A 304 29.20 -19.28 26.64
C MET A 304 30.34 -19.06 27.64
N LEU A 305 30.42 -17.86 28.27
CA LEU A 305 31.41 -17.57 29.32
C LEU A 305 31.32 -18.58 30.50
N VAL A 306 30.11 -18.79 31.01
CA VAL A 306 29.88 -19.75 32.10
C VAL A 306 30.21 -21.17 31.65
N SER A 307 29.83 -21.56 30.43
CA SER A 307 30.14 -22.89 29.87
C SER A 307 31.65 -23.13 29.76
N VAL A 308 32.43 -22.12 29.36
CA VAL A 308 33.90 -22.18 29.31
C VAL A 308 34.46 -22.38 30.73
N ILE A 309 33.98 -21.62 31.72
CA ILE A 309 34.43 -21.72 33.11
C ILE A 309 34.10 -23.11 33.69
N GLU A 310 32.87 -23.61 33.52
CA GLU A 310 32.44 -24.92 34.01
C GLU A 310 33.23 -26.07 33.39
N ARG A 311 33.67 -25.92 32.11
CA ARG A 311 34.43 -26.96 31.38
C ARG A 311 35.92 -26.69 31.33
N THR A 312 36.49 -25.82 32.18
CA THR A 312 37.92 -25.47 32.20
C THR A 312 38.83 -26.72 32.34
N LYS A 313 38.44 -27.69 33.18
CA LYS A 313 39.17 -28.93 33.35
C LYS A 313 39.17 -29.81 32.07
N GLU A 314 38.06 -29.92 31.42
CA GLU A 314 37.90 -30.64 30.15
C GLU A 314 38.72 -29.99 29.02
N ILE A 315 38.68 -28.65 28.93
CA ILE A 315 39.48 -27.85 27.99
C ILE A 315 40.98 -28.08 28.26
N GLY A 316 41.38 -28.06 29.53
CA GLY A 316 42.78 -28.34 29.96
C GLY A 316 43.25 -29.72 29.53
N ILE A 317 42.43 -30.75 29.70
CA ILE A 317 42.75 -32.12 29.26
C ILE A 317 42.89 -32.16 27.72
N ARG A 318 41.99 -31.54 26.96
CA ARG A 318 42.08 -31.51 25.50
C ARG A 318 43.34 -30.79 25.02
N LYS A 319 43.72 -29.68 25.64
CA LYS A 319 44.97 -28.96 25.33
C LYS A 319 46.19 -29.83 25.65
N ALA A 320 46.17 -30.59 26.76
CA ALA A 320 47.25 -31.50 27.14
C ALA A 320 47.46 -32.65 26.13
N ILE A 321 46.37 -33.05 25.41
CA ILE A 321 46.42 -34.09 24.37
C ILE A 321 46.72 -33.51 22.98
N GLY A 322 46.94 -32.18 22.86
CA GLY A 322 47.38 -31.52 21.64
C GLY A 322 46.32 -30.71 20.85
N ALA A 323 45.15 -30.46 21.44
CA ALA A 323 44.17 -29.60 20.82
C ALA A 323 44.67 -28.14 20.78
N THR A 324 44.52 -27.48 19.61
CA THR A 324 44.87 -26.07 19.43
C THR A 324 43.77 -25.13 20.01
N ASN A 325 44.12 -23.90 20.28
CA ASN A 325 43.14 -22.89 20.69
C ASN A 325 42.03 -22.71 19.61
N GLY A 326 42.37 -22.84 18.33
CA GLY A 326 41.43 -22.79 17.22
C GLY A 326 40.40 -23.92 17.26
N ASP A 327 40.81 -25.14 17.62
CA ASP A 327 39.89 -26.27 17.72
C ASP A 327 38.84 -26.07 18.83
N ILE A 328 39.26 -25.49 19.94
CA ILE A 328 38.40 -25.19 21.09
C ILE A 328 37.44 -24.03 20.72
N MET A 329 37.95 -22.98 20.07
CA MET A 329 37.16 -21.84 19.63
C MET A 329 36.08 -22.27 18.61
N ILE A 330 36.45 -23.12 17.64
CA ILE A 330 35.48 -23.64 16.64
C ILE A 330 34.38 -24.47 17.34
N GLN A 331 34.71 -25.23 18.38
CA GLN A 331 33.71 -25.99 19.12
C GLN A 331 32.67 -25.07 19.78
N PHE A 332 33.09 -24.03 20.51
CA PHE A 332 32.20 -23.08 21.16
C PHE A 332 31.45 -22.23 20.16
N LEU A 333 32.08 -21.87 19.04
CA LEU A 333 31.42 -21.17 17.92
C LEU A 333 30.28 -22.00 17.34
N MET A 334 30.48 -23.27 17.07
CA MET A 334 29.44 -24.17 16.58
C MET A 334 28.30 -24.33 17.60
N GLU A 335 28.63 -24.42 18.90
CA GLU A 335 27.63 -24.50 19.98
C GLU A 335 26.75 -23.23 20.01
N SER A 336 27.34 -22.04 19.86
CA SER A 336 26.61 -20.78 19.83
C SER A 336 25.77 -20.61 18.57
N ILE A 337 26.27 -20.98 17.37
CA ILE A 337 25.53 -20.97 16.12
C ILE A 337 24.30 -21.91 16.19
N ILE A 338 24.45 -23.08 16.75
CA ILE A 338 23.35 -24.02 16.91
C ILE A 338 22.28 -23.45 17.85
N LEU A 339 22.69 -22.82 18.96
CA LEU A 339 21.78 -22.23 19.93
C LEU A 339 21.01 -21.06 19.32
N THR A 340 21.72 -20.16 18.64
CA THR A 340 21.08 -18.99 17.99
C THR A 340 20.24 -19.39 16.75
N GLY A 341 20.68 -20.39 16.00
CA GLY A 341 19.96 -20.98 14.90
C GLY A 341 18.62 -21.61 15.32
N LEU A 342 18.64 -22.39 16.44
CA LEU A 342 17.39 -22.91 17.00
C LEU A 342 16.46 -21.81 17.49
N GLY A 343 16.99 -20.78 18.15
CA GLY A 343 16.23 -19.57 18.51
C GLY A 343 15.64 -18.87 17.28
N GLY A 344 16.43 -18.79 16.20
CA GLY A 344 16.00 -18.23 14.91
C GLY A 344 14.85 -19.00 14.27
N ILE A 345 14.97 -20.34 14.21
CA ILE A 345 13.91 -21.22 13.65
C ILE A 345 12.63 -21.10 14.48
N LEU A 346 12.74 -21.15 15.81
CA LEU A 346 11.57 -20.97 16.68
C LEU A 346 10.96 -19.57 16.52
N GLY A 347 11.79 -18.55 16.40
CA GLY A 347 11.33 -17.18 16.12
C GLY A 347 10.57 -17.05 14.79
N ILE A 348 11.04 -17.75 13.75
CA ILE A 348 10.33 -17.81 12.46
C ILE A 348 8.97 -18.49 12.62
N ILE A 349 8.92 -19.66 13.26
CA ILE A 349 7.66 -20.40 13.46
C ILE A 349 6.65 -19.54 14.25
N ILE A 350 7.10 -18.96 15.36
CA ILE A 350 6.25 -18.10 16.20
C ILE A 350 5.83 -16.85 15.44
N GLY A 351 6.74 -16.23 14.67
CA GLY A 351 6.43 -15.06 13.84
C GLY A 351 5.37 -15.35 12.78
N ILE A 352 5.42 -16.52 12.13
CA ILE A 352 4.40 -16.97 11.18
C ILE A 352 3.07 -17.18 11.91
N LEU A 353 3.05 -17.86 13.05
CA LEU A 353 1.82 -18.11 13.81
C LEU A 353 1.19 -16.81 14.32
N LEU A 354 1.99 -15.89 14.83
CA LEU A 354 1.52 -14.55 15.25
C LEU A 354 1.01 -13.74 14.07
N GLY A 355 1.71 -13.78 12.93
CA GLY A 355 1.28 -13.10 11.70
C GLY A 355 -0.08 -13.61 11.22
N LEU A 356 -0.30 -14.93 11.21
CA LEU A 356 -1.60 -15.54 10.86
C LEU A 356 -2.70 -15.14 11.87
N GLY A 357 -2.39 -15.21 13.17
CA GLY A 357 -3.35 -14.86 14.23
C GLY A 357 -3.78 -13.39 14.17
N ILE A 358 -2.81 -12.48 14.09
CA ILE A 358 -3.08 -11.03 14.00
C ILE A 358 -3.79 -10.72 12.66
N GLY A 359 -3.33 -11.31 11.56
CA GLY A 359 -3.95 -11.14 10.24
C GLY A 359 -5.43 -11.54 10.23
N PHE A 360 -5.78 -12.62 10.92
CA PHE A 360 -7.17 -13.05 11.09
C PHE A 360 -8.01 -12.03 11.89
N VAL A 361 -7.46 -11.48 12.98
CA VAL A 361 -8.16 -10.49 13.83
C VAL A 361 -8.35 -9.17 13.08
N VAL A 362 -7.30 -8.70 12.38
CA VAL A 362 -7.31 -7.41 11.65
C VAL A 362 -7.96 -7.55 10.26
N LYS A 363 -8.28 -8.77 9.83
CA LYS A 363 -8.81 -9.09 8.48
C LYS A 363 -7.89 -8.67 7.34
N ILE A 364 -6.59 -8.71 7.56
CA ILE A 364 -5.56 -8.46 6.55
C ILE A 364 -4.80 -9.78 6.33
N PRO A 365 -4.82 -10.38 5.12
CA PRO A 365 -4.07 -11.59 4.84
C PRO A 365 -2.56 -11.31 4.95
N PRO A 366 -1.81 -11.98 5.85
CA PRO A 366 -0.38 -11.76 5.96
C PRO A 366 0.36 -12.36 4.76
N ILE A 367 1.36 -11.63 4.23
CA ILE A 367 2.19 -12.08 3.12
C ILE A 367 3.62 -12.29 3.60
N PHE A 368 4.01 -13.55 3.71
CA PHE A 368 5.34 -13.91 4.17
C PHE A 368 6.37 -13.82 3.04
N SER A 369 7.38 -12.97 3.23
CA SER A 369 8.46 -12.79 2.27
C SER A 369 9.56 -13.81 2.52
N THR A 370 9.95 -14.57 1.51
CA THR A 370 11.10 -15.49 1.56
C THR A 370 12.38 -14.74 1.93
N ILE A 371 12.56 -13.51 1.45
CA ILE A 371 13.72 -12.66 1.77
C ILE A 371 13.74 -12.34 3.27
N SER A 372 12.59 -12.01 3.88
CA SER A 372 12.52 -11.72 5.32
C SER A 372 12.86 -12.95 6.18
N ILE A 373 12.45 -14.15 5.75
CA ILE A 373 12.77 -15.41 6.44
C ILE A 373 14.27 -15.71 6.35
N ILE A 374 14.84 -15.62 5.15
CA ILE A 374 16.28 -15.90 4.93
C ILE A 374 17.15 -14.88 5.68
N SER A 375 16.82 -13.58 5.59
CA SER A 375 17.56 -12.53 6.29
C SER A 375 17.53 -12.70 7.80
N SER A 376 16.39 -13.11 8.37
CA SER A 376 16.27 -13.40 9.80
C SER A 376 17.17 -14.56 10.24
N LEU A 377 17.29 -15.61 9.42
CA LEU A 377 18.17 -16.73 9.69
C LEU A 377 19.67 -16.32 9.63
N ILE A 378 20.02 -15.51 8.62
CA ILE A 378 21.38 -14.96 8.49
C ILE A 378 21.73 -14.11 9.71
N VAL A 379 20.84 -13.20 10.11
CA VAL A 379 21.05 -12.32 11.28
C VAL A 379 21.21 -13.15 12.55
N SER A 380 20.39 -14.18 12.80
CA SER A 380 20.55 -15.04 13.98
C SER A 380 21.88 -15.78 13.98
N THR A 381 22.35 -16.22 12.81
CA THR A 381 23.66 -16.89 12.67
C THR A 381 24.81 -15.93 12.95
N VAL A 382 24.74 -14.70 12.39
CA VAL A 382 25.75 -13.66 12.65
C VAL A 382 25.85 -13.31 14.12
N ILE A 383 24.71 -13.21 14.82
CA ILE A 383 24.66 -13.00 16.26
C ILE A 383 25.37 -14.17 17.01
N GLY A 384 25.09 -15.40 16.61
CA GLY A 384 25.78 -16.59 17.18
C GLY A 384 27.29 -16.53 17.00
N ILE A 385 27.77 -16.09 15.83
CA ILE A 385 29.18 -15.93 15.53
C ILE A 385 29.80 -14.83 16.41
N VAL A 386 29.23 -13.63 16.38
CA VAL A 386 29.79 -12.45 17.07
C VAL A 386 29.86 -12.69 18.59
N PHE A 387 28.73 -13.09 19.19
CA PHE A 387 28.65 -13.26 20.64
C PHE A 387 29.18 -14.61 21.13
N GLY A 388 29.36 -15.59 20.25
CA GLY A 388 29.93 -16.88 20.58
C GLY A 388 31.48 -16.88 20.60
N VAL A 389 32.10 -16.04 19.76
CA VAL A 389 33.57 -15.92 19.69
C VAL A 389 34.13 -15.05 20.82
N THR A 390 33.39 -14.02 21.25
CA THR A 390 33.86 -13.02 22.23
C THR A 390 34.37 -13.62 23.55
N PRO A 391 33.74 -14.68 24.14
CA PRO A 391 34.23 -15.30 25.41
C PRO A 391 35.19 -16.46 25.19
N ALA A 392 35.45 -16.91 23.99
CA ALA A 392 36.31 -18.08 23.67
C ALA A 392 37.72 -17.66 23.32
#